data_2976fa8450b1f222d476bc5f18f6fc56
#
_entry.id   2976fa8450b1f222d476bc5f18f6fc56
#
_cell.length_a   1.000
_cell.length_b   1.000
_cell.length_c   1.000
_cell.angle_alpha   90.00
_cell.angle_beta   90.00
_cell.angle_gamma   90.00
#
_symmetry.space_group_name_H-M   'P 1'
#
loop_
_entity.id
_entity.type
_entity.pdbx_description
1 polymer ?
#
loop_
_entity_poly.entity_id
_entity_poly.type
_entity_poly.pdbx_seq_one_letter_code
_entity_poly.pdbx_strand_id
1 'polypeptide(L)'
;MIKIISVRNHPEYKDKAIHYFQSKWATEETKMLYQDSITHCLGAKKPLPQWYLMEFNAEIIGCVGLITNDFISRMDLYPWLCALYIEENFRGHAYGELLIKHLAEEVKSIGFDELHLCTDHIGFYEKYGFTFTGMGYHPWGESSRIYSLSLI
;
A
#
# COMPACT_ATOMS: atom_id res chain seq x y z
N MET A 1 0.61 -20.19 -9.20
CA MET A 1 -0.26 -19.16 -9.77
C MET A 1 -0.39 -18.00 -8.80
N ILE A 2 -0.19 -16.79 -9.29
CA ILE A 2 -0.25 -15.57 -8.48
C ILE A 2 -1.68 -15.01 -8.49
N LYS A 3 -2.17 -14.62 -7.31
CA LYS A 3 -3.44 -13.92 -7.15
C LYS A 3 -3.23 -12.66 -6.33
N ILE A 4 -3.88 -11.57 -6.71
CA ILE A 4 -3.94 -10.36 -5.90
C ILE A 4 -5.35 -10.27 -5.35
N ILE A 5 -5.45 -10.19 -4.02
CA ILE A 5 -6.72 -10.29 -3.30
C ILE A 5 -7.04 -8.96 -2.65
N SER A 6 -8.17 -8.37 -3.02
CA SER A 6 -8.73 -7.23 -2.31
C SER A 6 -9.41 -7.73 -1.05
N VAL A 7 -8.93 -7.28 0.11
CA VAL A 7 -9.52 -7.70 1.38
C VAL A 7 -10.96 -7.20 1.50
N ARG A 8 -11.23 -6.00 0.99
CA ARG A 8 -12.59 -5.44 0.99
C ARG A 8 -13.57 -6.34 0.21
N ASN A 9 -13.15 -6.84 -0.93
CA ASN A 9 -13.98 -7.69 -1.79
C ASN A 9 -14.00 -9.16 -1.33
N HIS A 10 -13.05 -9.55 -0.49
CA HIS A 10 -12.91 -10.90 0.04
C HIS A 10 -12.75 -10.86 1.56
N PRO A 11 -13.85 -10.55 2.30
CA PRO A 11 -13.76 -10.34 3.76
C PRO A 11 -13.28 -11.54 4.55
N GLU A 12 -13.34 -12.74 3.97
CA GLU A 12 -12.81 -13.94 4.59
C GLU A 12 -11.29 -13.86 4.82
N TYR A 13 -10.59 -12.96 4.13
CA TYR A 13 -9.16 -12.76 4.30
C TYR A 13 -8.82 -11.74 5.39
N LYS A 14 -9.81 -11.16 6.08
CA LYS A 14 -9.58 -10.11 7.06
C LYS A 14 -8.52 -10.47 8.10
N ASP A 15 -8.68 -11.60 8.78
CA ASP A 15 -7.77 -11.97 9.85
C ASP A 15 -6.36 -12.30 9.33
N LYS A 16 -6.28 -12.97 8.20
CA LYS A 16 -4.98 -13.23 7.55
C LYS A 16 -4.28 -11.93 7.19
N ALA A 17 -5.02 -10.97 6.66
CA ALA A 17 -4.46 -9.67 6.28
C ALA A 17 -3.96 -8.92 7.51
N ILE A 18 -4.77 -8.83 8.56
CA ILE A 18 -4.36 -8.16 9.80
C ILE A 18 -3.05 -8.74 10.32
N HIS A 19 -2.98 -10.05 10.46
CA HIS A 19 -1.77 -10.71 10.94
C HIS A 19 -0.58 -10.49 10.01
N TYR A 20 -0.79 -10.55 8.71
CA TYR A 20 0.29 -10.39 7.75
C TYR A 20 0.88 -8.97 7.79
N PHE A 21 0.00 -7.96 7.71
CA PHE A 21 0.46 -6.57 7.77
C PHE A 21 1.14 -6.27 9.11
N GLN A 22 0.57 -6.74 10.21
CA GLN A 22 1.20 -6.56 11.52
C GLN A 22 2.59 -7.19 11.58
N SER A 23 2.74 -8.40 11.05
CA SER A 23 4.02 -9.11 11.10
C SER A 23 5.13 -8.42 10.31
N LYS A 24 4.76 -7.66 9.28
CA LYS A 24 5.75 -6.98 8.41
C LYS A 24 5.99 -5.53 8.83
N TRP A 25 4.99 -4.84 9.34
CA TRP A 25 5.03 -3.39 9.48
C TRP A 25 4.72 -2.86 10.88
N ALA A 26 4.12 -3.64 11.76
CA ALA A 26 3.72 -3.15 13.07
C ALA A 26 4.77 -3.40 14.14
N THR A 27 4.77 -2.50 15.13
CA THR A 27 5.39 -2.72 16.44
C THR A 27 4.29 -3.03 17.45
N GLU A 28 4.63 -3.33 18.69
CA GLU A 28 3.63 -3.52 19.74
C GLU A 28 2.72 -2.29 19.90
N GLU A 29 3.27 -1.11 19.69
CA GLU A 29 2.52 0.15 19.83
C GLU A 29 1.61 0.43 18.63
N THR A 30 1.89 -0.14 17.45
CA THR A 30 1.18 0.17 16.21
C THR A 30 0.31 -0.96 15.69
N LYS A 31 0.20 -2.07 16.42
CA LYS A 31 -0.63 -3.20 15.99
C LYS A 31 -2.07 -2.81 15.71
N MET A 32 -2.65 -2.00 16.58
CA MET A 32 -4.05 -1.63 16.47
C MET A 32 -4.32 -0.74 15.25
N LEU A 33 -3.32 -0.05 14.74
CA LEU A 33 -3.45 0.73 13.51
C LEU A 33 -3.90 -0.17 12.36
N TYR A 34 -3.23 -1.30 12.19
CA TYR A 34 -3.56 -2.24 11.11
C TYR A 34 -4.85 -2.99 11.38
N GLN A 35 -5.05 -3.45 12.61
CA GLN A 35 -6.27 -4.15 12.97
C GLN A 35 -7.51 -3.28 12.73
N ASP A 36 -7.47 -2.05 13.19
CA ASP A 36 -8.60 -1.13 13.08
C ASP A 36 -8.84 -0.70 11.62
N SER A 37 -7.77 -0.31 10.92
CA SER A 37 -7.87 0.15 9.54
C SER A 37 -8.36 -0.94 8.59
N ILE A 38 -7.83 -2.15 8.72
CA ILE A 38 -8.23 -3.26 7.87
C ILE A 38 -9.66 -3.69 8.19
N THR A 39 -10.02 -3.76 9.48
CA THR A 39 -11.38 -4.10 9.88
C THR A 39 -12.38 -3.12 9.28
N HIS A 40 -12.09 -1.82 9.33
CA HIS A 40 -13.01 -0.79 8.87
C HIS A 40 -12.99 -0.56 7.35
N CYS A 41 -12.09 -1.21 6.62
CA CYS A 41 -12.18 -1.19 5.16
C CYS A 41 -13.33 -2.05 4.66
N LEU A 42 -13.77 -3.03 5.46
CA LEU A 42 -14.88 -3.89 5.12
C LEU A 42 -16.18 -3.09 5.29
N GLY A 43 -17.00 -3.10 4.26
CA GLY A 43 -18.26 -2.37 4.29
C GLY A 43 -18.15 -0.85 4.29
N ALA A 44 -16.96 -0.31 4.11
CA ALA A 44 -16.77 1.14 4.04
C ALA A 44 -17.47 1.70 2.79
N LYS A 45 -18.13 2.84 2.96
CA LYS A 45 -18.83 3.51 1.87
C LYS A 45 -17.91 4.35 0.99
N LYS A 46 -16.77 4.78 1.55
CA LYS A 46 -15.76 5.56 0.83
C LYS A 46 -14.78 4.61 0.14
N PRO A 47 -14.11 5.04 -0.93
CA PRO A 47 -13.21 4.15 -1.68
C PRO A 47 -11.92 3.80 -0.95
N LEU A 48 -11.56 4.51 0.11
CA LEU A 48 -10.35 4.27 0.89
C LEU A 48 -10.73 3.97 2.34
N PRO A 49 -9.93 3.21 3.08
CA PRO A 49 -8.71 2.53 2.62
C PRO A 49 -8.99 1.25 1.86
N GLN A 50 -7.98 0.78 1.13
CA GLN A 50 -7.98 -0.52 0.48
C GLN A 50 -6.72 -1.29 0.89
N TRP A 51 -6.88 -2.60 1.12
CA TRP A 51 -5.78 -3.46 1.53
C TRP A 51 -5.74 -4.69 0.63
N TYR A 52 -4.55 -5.05 0.17
CA TYR A 52 -4.38 -6.13 -0.80
C TYR A 52 -3.34 -7.12 -0.31
N LEU A 53 -3.59 -8.41 -0.58
CA LEU A 53 -2.63 -9.48 -0.37
C LEU A 53 -2.24 -10.07 -1.71
N MET A 54 -1.00 -10.55 -1.81
CA MET A 54 -0.58 -11.37 -2.94
C MET A 54 -0.43 -12.80 -2.46
N GLU A 55 -1.03 -13.73 -3.19
CA GLU A 55 -1.05 -15.14 -2.83
C GLU A 55 -0.45 -15.97 -3.96
N PHE A 56 0.40 -16.93 -3.59
CA PHE A 56 0.96 -17.91 -4.51
C PHE A 56 0.68 -19.29 -3.96
N ASN A 57 -0.11 -20.09 -4.69
CA ASN A 57 -0.47 -21.46 -4.27
C ASN A 57 -0.97 -21.52 -2.82
N ALA A 58 -1.91 -20.65 -2.48
CA ALA A 58 -2.53 -20.53 -1.16
C ALA A 58 -1.63 -19.97 -0.06
N GLU A 59 -0.42 -19.55 -0.37
CA GLU A 59 0.50 -18.90 0.57
C GLU A 59 0.51 -17.40 0.33
N ILE A 60 0.41 -16.60 1.41
CA ILE A 60 0.52 -15.15 1.30
C ILE A 60 1.99 -14.79 1.17
N ILE A 61 2.36 -14.15 0.07
CA ILE A 61 3.74 -13.81 -0.26
C ILE A 61 3.99 -12.31 -0.35
N GLY A 62 2.97 -11.50 -0.22
CA GLY A 62 3.15 -10.05 -0.29
C GLY A 62 1.89 -9.29 0.05
N CYS A 63 2.03 -7.97 0.16
CA CYS A 63 0.94 -7.09 0.52
C CYS A 63 1.19 -5.66 0.04
N VAL A 64 0.12 -4.87 -0.02
CA VAL A 64 0.19 -3.43 -0.26
C VAL A 64 -1.09 -2.78 0.25
N GLY A 65 -0.99 -1.55 0.73
CA GLY A 65 -2.14 -0.76 1.15
C GLY A 65 -2.33 0.49 0.30
N LEU A 66 -3.55 0.99 0.30
CA LEU A 66 -3.92 2.25 -0.33
C LEU A 66 -4.71 3.06 0.67
N ILE A 67 -4.17 4.19 1.10
CA ILE A 67 -4.72 4.98 2.20
C ILE A 67 -4.84 6.45 1.82
N THR A 68 -5.61 7.19 2.60
CA THR A 68 -5.87 8.61 2.34
C THR A 68 -4.63 9.47 2.58
N ASN A 69 -3.90 9.20 3.67
CA ASN A 69 -2.67 9.92 4.02
C ASN A 69 -1.75 8.99 4.79
N ASP A 70 -0.47 8.97 4.43
CA ASP A 70 0.53 8.08 5.05
C ASP A 70 1.26 8.78 6.21
N PHE A 71 0.51 9.46 7.08
CA PHE A 71 1.04 10.15 8.27
C PHE A 71 2.10 11.18 7.88
N ILE A 72 1.81 11.97 6.85
CA ILE A 72 2.75 12.91 6.27
C ILE A 72 2.07 14.26 5.99
N SER A 73 2.86 15.32 6.03
CA SER A 73 2.37 16.71 6.00
C SER A 73 1.66 17.12 4.71
N ARG A 74 1.91 16.43 3.60
CA ARG A 74 1.26 16.74 2.32
C ARG A 74 -0.12 16.14 2.25
N MET A 75 -1.02 16.70 3.04
CA MET A 75 -2.43 16.26 3.13
C MET A 75 -3.25 16.67 1.92
N ASP A 76 -2.72 17.54 1.09
CA ASP A 76 -3.28 17.92 -0.21
C ASP A 76 -3.11 16.84 -1.28
N LEU A 77 -2.21 15.87 -1.04
CA LEU A 77 -1.94 14.77 -1.97
C LEU A 77 -2.61 13.49 -1.46
N TYR A 78 -3.32 12.79 -2.31
CA TYR A 78 -3.92 11.50 -2.01
C TYR A 78 -4.36 10.81 -3.30
N PRO A 79 -4.53 9.48 -3.33
CA PRO A 79 -4.23 8.54 -2.24
C PRO A 79 -2.76 8.14 -2.18
N TRP A 80 -2.40 7.38 -1.15
CA TRP A 80 -1.03 6.95 -0.90
C TRP A 80 -0.92 5.43 -0.93
N LEU A 81 0.07 4.94 -1.68
CA LEU A 81 0.53 3.56 -1.58
C LEU A 81 1.33 3.42 -0.29
N CYS A 82 1.06 2.39 0.48
CA CYS A 82 1.79 2.13 1.72
C CYS A 82 2.02 0.64 1.92
N ALA A 83 2.95 0.31 2.80
CA ALA A 83 3.15 -1.05 3.30
C ALA A 83 3.38 -2.10 2.20
N LEU A 84 4.08 -1.73 1.14
CA LEU A 84 4.43 -2.66 0.06
C LEU A 84 5.50 -3.64 0.56
N TYR A 85 5.22 -4.93 0.44
CA TYR A 85 6.16 -5.97 0.84
C TYR A 85 6.01 -7.20 -0.03
N ILE A 86 7.14 -7.83 -0.39
CA ILE A 86 7.17 -9.14 -1.04
C ILE A 86 8.13 -10.01 -0.21
N GLU A 87 7.72 -11.23 0.09
CA GLU A 87 8.55 -12.18 0.82
C GLU A 87 9.89 -12.37 0.10
N GLU A 88 10.97 -12.45 0.88
CA GLU A 88 12.31 -12.48 0.34
C GLU A 88 12.53 -13.59 -0.69
N ASN A 89 11.99 -14.77 -0.42
CA ASN A 89 12.11 -15.93 -1.33
C ASN A 89 11.38 -15.76 -2.66
N PHE A 90 10.51 -14.77 -2.76
CA PHE A 90 9.71 -14.51 -3.97
C PHE A 90 10.16 -13.23 -4.70
N ARG A 91 11.22 -12.60 -4.24
CA ARG A 91 11.79 -11.42 -4.91
C ARG A 91 12.51 -11.82 -6.18
N GLY A 92 12.69 -10.87 -7.09
CA GLY A 92 13.34 -11.12 -8.37
C GLY A 92 12.42 -11.64 -9.45
N HIS A 93 11.09 -11.67 -9.21
CA HIS A 93 10.08 -12.12 -10.17
C HIS A 93 9.13 -10.99 -10.58
N ALA A 94 9.47 -9.75 -10.27
CA ALA A 94 8.66 -8.57 -10.58
C ALA A 94 7.28 -8.56 -9.90
N TYR A 95 7.11 -9.25 -8.78
CA TYR A 95 5.83 -9.29 -8.06
C TYR A 95 5.49 -7.95 -7.43
N GLY A 96 6.49 -7.21 -6.95
CA GLY A 96 6.27 -5.85 -6.45
C GLY A 96 5.74 -4.93 -7.55
N GLU A 97 6.25 -5.06 -8.75
CA GLU A 97 5.78 -4.31 -9.91
C GLU A 97 4.32 -4.67 -10.24
N LEU A 98 3.96 -5.96 -10.15
CA LEU A 98 2.57 -6.39 -10.37
C LEU A 98 1.64 -5.75 -9.36
N LEU A 99 2.03 -5.68 -8.07
CA LEU A 99 1.23 -5.02 -7.05
C LEU A 99 1.09 -3.53 -7.32
N ILE A 100 2.17 -2.86 -7.68
CA ILE A 100 2.14 -1.42 -8.00
C ILE A 100 1.20 -1.15 -9.18
N LYS A 101 1.33 -1.93 -10.25
CA LYS A 101 0.48 -1.79 -11.43
C LYS A 101 -0.99 -2.05 -11.11
N HIS A 102 -1.26 -3.09 -10.34
CA HIS A 102 -2.63 -3.39 -9.91
C HIS A 102 -3.22 -2.23 -9.11
N LEU A 103 -2.43 -1.70 -8.17
CA LEU A 103 -2.87 -0.57 -7.36
C LEU A 103 -3.13 0.66 -8.22
N ALA A 104 -2.26 0.95 -9.17
CA ALA A 104 -2.43 2.09 -10.08
C ALA A 104 -3.75 1.98 -10.87
N GLU A 105 -4.07 0.79 -11.38
CA GLU A 105 -5.31 0.55 -12.09
C GLU A 105 -6.52 0.73 -11.19
N GLU A 106 -6.46 0.23 -9.97
CA GLU A 106 -7.53 0.40 -8.98
C GLU A 106 -7.76 1.88 -8.65
N VAL A 107 -6.68 2.61 -8.41
CA VAL A 107 -6.74 4.04 -8.10
C VAL A 107 -7.39 4.82 -9.24
N LYS A 108 -7.01 4.50 -10.48
CA LYS A 108 -7.60 5.12 -11.65
C LYS A 108 -9.09 4.79 -11.78
N SER A 109 -9.45 3.53 -11.53
CA SER A 109 -10.84 3.06 -11.65
C SER A 109 -11.77 3.74 -10.64
N ILE A 110 -11.26 4.10 -9.47
CA ILE A 110 -12.05 4.79 -8.45
C ILE A 110 -12.05 6.32 -8.60
N GLY A 111 -11.42 6.83 -9.66
CA GLY A 111 -11.56 8.22 -10.07
C GLY A 111 -10.41 9.15 -9.70
N PHE A 112 -9.32 8.63 -9.19
CA PHE A 112 -8.13 9.45 -8.94
C PHE A 112 -7.21 9.46 -10.17
N ASP A 113 -6.48 10.55 -10.35
CA ASP A 113 -5.55 10.72 -11.47
C ASP A 113 -4.08 10.69 -11.06
N GLU A 114 -3.81 10.46 -9.78
CA GLU A 114 -2.46 10.38 -9.24
C GLU A 114 -2.40 9.35 -8.12
N LEU A 115 -1.21 8.79 -7.92
CA LEU A 115 -0.89 7.90 -6.81
C LEU A 115 0.42 8.36 -6.20
N HIS A 116 0.46 8.47 -4.88
CA HIS A 116 1.62 8.98 -4.15
C HIS A 116 2.19 7.92 -3.22
N LEU A 117 3.47 8.05 -2.88
CA LEU A 117 4.09 7.27 -1.83
C LEU A 117 5.20 8.08 -1.17
N CYS A 118 5.58 7.71 0.04
CA CYS A 118 6.74 8.27 0.70
C CYS A 118 7.72 7.15 1.06
N THR A 119 9.01 7.45 0.93
CA THR A 119 10.07 6.46 1.13
C THR A 119 11.40 7.16 1.36
N ASP A 120 12.36 6.42 1.89
CA ASP A 120 13.76 6.84 1.96
C ASP A 120 14.58 6.31 0.78
N HIS A 121 14.01 5.43 -0.03
CA HIS A 121 14.71 4.83 -1.18
C HIS A 121 14.84 5.83 -2.33
N ILE A 122 15.97 5.76 -3.01
CA ILE A 122 16.25 6.56 -4.22
C ILE A 122 16.49 5.57 -5.36
N GLY A 123 15.85 5.80 -6.51
CA GLY A 123 16.06 4.99 -7.70
C GLY A 123 15.17 3.75 -7.80
N PHE A 124 14.46 3.38 -6.73
CA PHE A 124 13.61 2.19 -6.76
C PHE A 124 12.28 2.45 -7.48
N TYR A 125 11.54 3.45 -7.02
CA TYR A 125 10.20 3.71 -7.56
C TYR A 125 10.24 4.42 -8.90
N GLU A 126 11.33 5.09 -9.22
CA GLU A 126 11.52 5.73 -10.54
C GLU A 126 11.45 4.70 -11.67
N LYS A 127 11.85 3.45 -11.41
CA LYS A 127 11.75 2.36 -12.39
C LYS A 127 10.31 2.07 -12.81
N TYR A 128 9.35 2.43 -11.97
CA TYR A 128 7.94 2.15 -12.20
C TYR A 128 7.16 3.38 -12.64
N GLY A 129 7.87 4.45 -13.01
CA GLY A 129 7.25 5.66 -13.54
C GLY A 129 6.95 6.73 -12.52
N PHE A 130 7.29 6.52 -11.25
CA PHE A 130 7.14 7.54 -10.23
C PHE A 130 8.20 8.62 -10.37
N THR A 131 7.83 9.87 -10.10
CA THR A 131 8.76 11.00 -10.11
C THR A 131 8.84 11.63 -8.72
N PHE A 132 10.02 12.11 -8.36
CA PHE A 132 10.23 12.80 -7.10
C PHE A 132 9.48 14.14 -7.11
N THR A 133 8.64 14.38 -6.11
CA THR A 133 7.85 15.61 -6.01
C THR A 133 8.25 16.52 -4.86
N GLY A 134 9.09 16.06 -3.95
CA GLY A 134 9.57 16.86 -2.83
C GLY A 134 9.68 16.06 -1.56
N MET A 135 9.91 16.75 -0.45
CA MET A 135 9.97 16.15 0.88
C MET A 135 8.66 16.37 1.62
N GLY A 136 8.32 15.44 2.48
CA GLY A 136 7.23 15.59 3.42
C GLY A 136 7.69 15.25 4.84
N TYR A 137 6.86 15.59 5.83
CA TYR A 137 7.25 15.52 7.24
C TYR A 137 6.22 14.73 8.03
N HIS A 138 6.71 13.80 8.85
CA HIS A 138 5.89 12.91 9.67
C HIS A 138 5.60 13.52 11.05
N PRO A 139 4.52 13.08 11.71
CA PRO A 139 4.20 13.59 13.05
C PRO A 139 5.29 13.35 14.10
N TRP A 140 6.14 12.35 13.89
CA TRP A 140 7.25 12.03 14.81
C TRP A 140 8.54 12.81 14.49
N GLY A 141 8.50 13.74 13.51
CA GLY A 141 9.60 14.67 13.22
C GLY A 141 10.53 14.24 12.09
N GLU A 142 10.44 13.02 11.62
CA GLU A 142 11.25 12.56 10.49
C GLU A 142 10.67 13.06 9.16
N SER A 143 11.52 13.11 8.12
CA SER A 143 11.09 13.45 6.78
C SER A 143 11.24 12.26 5.85
N SER A 144 10.48 12.27 4.76
CA SER A 144 10.58 11.25 3.71
C SER A 144 10.50 11.90 2.34
N ARG A 145 11.07 11.22 1.35
CA ARG A 145 10.93 11.61 -0.05
C ARG A 145 9.53 11.24 -0.52
N ILE A 146 8.91 12.11 -1.28
CA ILE A 146 7.59 11.87 -1.87
C ILE A 146 7.77 11.62 -3.36
N TYR A 147 7.13 10.55 -3.84
CA TYR A 147 7.08 10.19 -5.25
C TYR A 147 5.63 10.13 -5.70
N SER A 148 5.39 10.56 -6.92
CA SER A 148 4.05 10.59 -7.49
C SER A 148 4.03 9.94 -8.86
N LEU A 149 2.92 9.26 -9.15
CA LEU A 149 2.67 8.61 -10.44
C LEU A 149 1.43 9.23 -11.06
N SER A 150 1.55 9.76 -12.28
CA SER A 150 0.40 10.23 -13.05
C SER A 150 -0.33 9.03 -13.65
N LEU A 151 -1.66 9.04 -13.54
CA LEU A 151 -2.53 7.99 -14.06
C LEU A 151 -3.31 8.43 -15.30
N ILE A 152 -3.01 9.63 -15.78
CA ILE A 152 -3.64 10.19 -16.96
C ILE A 152 -2.94 9.71 -18.23
#